data_7a67cd0ff2cac4f42c0d3b037deb5652
#
_entry.id   7a67cd0ff2cac4f42c0d3b037deb5652
#
_cell.length_a   1.000
_cell.length_b   1.000
_cell.length_c   1.000
_cell.angle_alpha   90.00
_cell.angle_beta   90.00
_cell.angle_gamma   90.00
#
_symmetry.space_group_name_H-M   'P 1'
#
loop_
_entity.id
_entity.type
_entity.pdbx_description
1 polymer ?
#
loop_
_entity_poly.entity_id
_entity_poly.type
_entity_poly.pdbx_seq_one_letter_code
_entity_poly.pdbx_strand_id
1 'polypeptide(L)'
;GSGKSTLLSIAGLLLSANEGRISIAGQDLTQLSQKQWTRKRLELLGFIFQDHQLLPYMRIGDQLELVAKLKGEKDKAARQAEVRSLMQDLGIEASYSKYPRQMSGGQKQRAAIARAFIGNPQLILADEPTASLDPDRGQEIAQLICKEVKSKNKSAIMVTHDRSILPYVDTIYELAHGTLTRVDF
;
A
#
# COMPACT_ATOMS: atom_id res chain seq x y z
N GLY A 1 17.67 10.18 -6.24
CA GLY A 1 17.09 11.37 -5.66
C GLY A 1 16.17 12.22 -6.55
N SER A 2 15.32 11.63 -7.44
CA SER A 2 14.42 12.43 -8.31
C SER A 2 13.17 12.99 -7.60
N GLY A 3 12.99 12.74 -6.27
CA GLY A 3 11.83 13.21 -5.52
C GLY A 3 10.62 12.27 -5.51
N LYS A 4 10.71 11.05 -6.05
CA LYS A 4 9.59 10.09 -6.11
C LYS A 4 9.03 9.74 -4.73
N SER A 5 9.88 9.37 -3.77
CA SER A 5 9.44 9.06 -2.40
C SER A 5 8.90 10.30 -1.67
N THR A 6 9.40 11.49 -2.00
CA THR A 6 8.85 12.76 -1.49
C THR A 6 7.43 12.98 -2.02
N LEU A 7 7.22 12.82 -3.32
CA LEU A 7 5.89 12.90 -3.94
C LEU A 7 4.93 11.92 -3.30
N LEU A 8 5.35 10.65 -3.11
CA LEU A 8 4.53 9.62 -2.48
C LEU A 8 4.21 9.97 -1.02
N SER A 9 5.18 10.55 -0.29
CA SER A 9 4.99 10.99 1.10
C SER A 9 4.00 12.16 1.21
N ILE A 10 4.00 13.09 0.26
CA ILE A 10 3.03 14.18 0.18
C ILE A 10 1.64 13.63 -0.16
N ALA A 11 1.52 12.79 -1.20
CA ALA A 11 0.27 12.11 -1.54
C ALA A 11 -0.26 11.26 -0.37
N GLY A 12 0.65 10.70 0.43
CA GLY A 12 0.37 9.90 1.62
C GLY A 12 0.04 10.71 2.89
N LEU A 13 -0.03 12.04 2.81
CA LEU A 13 -0.27 12.92 3.97
C LEU A 13 0.77 12.71 5.09
N LEU A 14 2.00 12.35 4.74
CA LEU A 14 3.15 12.21 5.65
C LEU A 14 4.01 13.47 5.66
N LEU A 15 4.04 14.19 4.55
CA LEU A 15 4.73 15.48 4.38
C LEU A 15 3.76 16.53 3.87
N SER A 16 3.95 17.77 4.32
CA SER A 16 3.21 18.93 3.80
C SER A 16 3.79 19.35 2.45
N ALA A 17 2.92 19.67 1.49
CA ALA A 17 3.33 20.39 0.30
C ALA A 17 3.53 21.87 0.64
N ASN A 18 4.49 22.53 0.00
CA ASN A 18 4.70 23.98 0.13
C ASN A 18 3.56 24.75 -0.57
N GLU A 19 3.13 24.23 -1.72
CA GLU A 19 2.09 24.83 -2.55
C GLU A 19 1.29 23.73 -3.27
N GLY A 20 0.14 24.08 -3.81
CA GLY A 20 -0.72 23.19 -4.58
C GLY A 20 -1.89 22.63 -3.77
N ARG A 21 -2.55 21.62 -4.33
CA ARG A 21 -3.76 21.00 -3.77
C ARG A 21 -3.61 19.48 -3.71
N ILE A 22 -4.10 18.90 -2.61
CA ILE A 22 -4.21 17.45 -2.43
C ILE A 22 -5.69 17.10 -2.33
N SER A 23 -6.19 16.29 -3.28
CA SER A 23 -7.56 15.77 -3.26
C SER A 23 -7.55 14.25 -3.45
N ILE A 24 -8.23 13.51 -2.57
CA ILE A 24 -8.35 12.06 -2.61
C ILE A 24 -9.82 11.69 -2.49
N ALA A 25 -10.32 10.87 -3.41
CA ALA A 25 -11.74 10.46 -3.47
C ALA A 25 -12.71 11.66 -3.40
N GLY A 26 -12.40 12.75 -4.11
CA GLY A 26 -13.20 13.99 -4.16
C GLY A 26 -13.12 14.87 -2.91
N GLN A 27 -12.34 14.49 -1.90
CA GLN A 27 -12.15 15.28 -0.68
C GLN A 27 -10.88 16.14 -0.79
N ASP A 28 -11.00 17.45 -0.61
CA ASP A 28 -9.85 18.35 -0.50
C ASP A 28 -9.22 18.21 0.89
N LEU A 29 -7.95 17.82 0.92
CA LEU A 29 -7.19 17.56 2.14
C LEU A 29 -6.08 18.58 2.38
N THR A 30 -6.01 19.61 1.54
CA THR A 30 -4.89 20.58 1.49
C THR A 30 -4.73 21.35 2.79
N GLN A 31 -5.83 21.85 3.35
CA GLN A 31 -5.85 22.75 4.50
C GLN A 31 -6.09 22.05 5.86
N LEU A 32 -6.03 20.72 5.88
CA LEU A 32 -6.29 19.96 7.09
C LEU A 32 -5.10 20.03 8.07
N SER A 33 -5.40 20.05 9.37
CA SER A 33 -4.40 19.91 10.43
C SER A 33 -3.74 18.52 10.42
N GLN A 34 -2.57 18.38 11.01
CA GLN A 34 -1.87 17.08 11.12
C GLN A 34 -2.73 16.00 11.79
N LYS A 35 -3.54 16.36 12.80
CA LYS A 35 -4.47 15.43 13.44
C LYS A 35 -5.55 14.93 12.49
N GLN A 36 -6.07 15.81 11.66
CA GLN A 36 -7.05 15.48 10.62
C GLN A 36 -6.39 14.65 9.51
N TRP A 37 -5.16 14.96 9.09
CA TRP A 37 -4.39 14.14 8.15
C TRP A 37 -4.17 12.73 8.66
N THR A 38 -3.82 12.56 9.94
CA THR A 38 -3.67 11.22 10.54
C THR A 38 -4.96 10.41 10.44
N ARG A 39 -6.11 11.04 10.72
CA ARG A 39 -7.41 10.39 10.57
C ARG A 39 -7.73 10.05 9.13
N LYS A 40 -7.52 11.00 8.20
CA LYS A 40 -7.78 10.80 6.76
C LYS A 40 -6.85 9.75 6.16
N ARG A 41 -5.60 9.70 6.59
CA ARG A 41 -4.65 8.66 6.20
C ARG A 41 -5.14 7.27 6.60
N LEU A 42 -5.61 7.09 7.83
CA LEU A 42 -6.21 5.83 8.28
C LEU A 42 -7.48 5.46 7.50
N GLU A 43 -8.33 6.46 7.18
CA GLU A 43 -9.59 6.26 6.48
C GLU A 43 -9.38 5.93 4.98
N LEU A 44 -8.53 6.68 4.29
CA LEU A 44 -8.49 6.71 2.84
C LEU A 44 -7.32 5.93 2.24
N LEU A 45 -6.24 5.70 2.99
CA LEU A 45 -4.98 5.23 2.42
C LEU A 45 -4.58 3.85 2.92
N GLY A 46 -3.93 3.09 2.02
CA GLY A 46 -3.14 1.92 2.34
C GLY A 46 -1.71 2.11 1.85
N PHE A 47 -0.72 1.61 2.61
CA PHE A 47 0.69 1.75 2.27
C PHE A 47 1.37 0.40 2.12
N ILE A 48 2.13 0.26 1.04
CA ILE A 48 3.06 -0.84 0.79
C ILE A 48 4.46 -0.23 0.74
N PHE A 49 5.33 -0.61 1.66
CA PHE A 49 6.70 -0.11 1.75
C PHE A 49 7.69 -1.15 1.25
N GLN A 50 8.85 -0.70 0.77
CA GLN A 50 9.94 -1.53 0.29
C GLN A 50 10.37 -2.59 1.33
N ASP A 51 10.52 -2.21 2.59
CA ASP A 51 10.99 -3.08 3.69
C ASP A 51 9.86 -3.80 4.43
N HIS A 52 8.70 -4.00 3.82
CA HIS A 52 7.51 -4.64 4.38
C HIS A 52 6.97 -3.97 5.66
N GLN A 53 7.80 -3.45 6.55
CA GLN A 53 7.45 -2.79 7.83
C GLN A 53 6.52 -3.67 8.70
N LEU A 54 6.83 -4.97 8.81
CA LEU A 54 6.13 -5.90 9.68
C LEU A 54 6.75 -5.89 11.07
N LEU A 55 5.92 -5.98 12.11
CA LEU A 55 6.35 -6.03 13.50
C LEU A 55 6.95 -7.41 13.82
N PRO A 56 8.26 -7.52 14.14
CA PRO A 56 8.95 -8.81 14.23
C PRO A 56 8.47 -9.68 15.41
N TYR A 57 7.90 -9.08 16.43
CA TYR A 57 7.46 -9.72 17.68
C TYR A 57 5.95 -9.98 17.73
N MET A 58 5.21 -9.69 16.66
CA MET A 58 3.76 -9.89 16.58
C MET A 58 3.43 -10.87 15.43
N ARG A 59 2.45 -11.76 15.66
CA ARG A 59 1.97 -12.66 14.60
C ARG A 59 1.32 -11.88 13.47
N ILE A 60 1.35 -12.41 12.27
CA ILE A 60 0.83 -11.73 11.08
C ILE A 60 -0.66 -11.40 11.24
N GLY A 61 -1.49 -12.36 11.64
CA GLY A 61 -2.91 -12.12 11.89
C GLY A 61 -3.15 -11.00 12.90
N ASP A 62 -2.43 -11.05 14.01
CA ASP A 62 -2.60 -10.07 15.11
C ASP A 62 -2.26 -8.64 14.66
N GLN A 63 -1.18 -8.45 13.87
CA GLN A 63 -0.82 -7.12 13.39
C GLN A 63 -1.77 -6.61 12.30
N LEU A 64 -2.36 -7.48 11.48
CA LEU A 64 -3.39 -7.11 10.51
C LEU A 64 -4.69 -6.73 11.24
N GLU A 65 -5.11 -7.50 12.25
CA GLU A 65 -6.26 -7.16 13.09
C GLU A 65 -6.06 -5.84 13.85
N LEU A 66 -4.84 -5.56 14.30
CA LEU A 66 -4.51 -4.27 14.92
C LEU A 66 -4.75 -3.11 13.96
N VAL A 67 -4.38 -3.26 12.68
CA VAL A 67 -4.64 -2.23 11.66
C VAL A 67 -6.14 -2.05 11.45
N ALA A 68 -6.93 -3.13 11.33
CA ALA A 68 -8.38 -3.07 11.21
C ALA A 68 -9.01 -2.33 12.40
N LYS A 69 -8.55 -2.62 13.63
CA LYS A 69 -8.97 -1.92 14.85
C LYS A 69 -8.64 -0.43 14.80
N LEU A 70 -7.44 -0.06 14.39
CA LEU A 70 -7.01 1.34 14.26
C LEU A 70 -7.83 2.11 13.22
N LYS A 71 -8.26 1.42 12.16
CA LYS A 71 -9.14 1.96 11.12
C LYS A 71 -10.63 2.05 11.54
N GLY A 72 -10.97 1.57 12.74
CA GLY A 72 -12.28 1.78 13.34
C GLY A 72 -13.17 0.56 13.46
N GLU A 73 -12.76 -0.61 12.96
CA GLU A 73 -13.53 -1.85 13.15
C GLU A 73 -13.42 -2.32 14.62
N LYS A 74 -14.53 -2.24 15.35
CA LYS A 74 -14.60 -2.57 16.77
C LYS A 74 -14.91 -4.05 17.01
N ASP A 75 -15.66 -4.67 16.14
CA ASP A 75 -16.03 -6.08 16.26
C ASP A 75 -14.83 -6.98 15.96
N LYS A 76 -14.49 -7.84 16.92
CA LYS A 76 -13.38 -8.78 16.78
C LYS A 76 -13.63 -9.82 15.70
N ALA A 77 -14.85 -10.34 15.60
CA ALA A 77 -15.19 -11.35 14.60
C ALA A 77 -15.12 -10.77 13.18
N ALA A 78 -15.60 -9.54 12.99
CA ALA A 78 -15.50 -8.82 11.71
C ALA A 78 -14.03 -8.60 11.31
N ARG A 79 -13.17 -8.14 12.24
CA ARG A 79 -11.72 -8.00 11.95
C ARG A 79 -11.08 -9.30 11.53
N GLN A 80 -11.35 -10.39 12.25
CA GLN A 80 -10.80 -11.70 11.92
C GLN A 80 -11.28 -12.20 10.56
N ALA A 81 -12.55 -11.99 10.25
CA ALA A 81 -13.10 -12.37 8.94
C ALA A 81 -12.45 -11.58 7.80
N GLU A 82 -12.33 -10.26 7.93
CA GLU A 82 -11.65 -9.40 6.95
C GLU A 82 -10.20 -9.83 6.73
N VAL A 83 -9.45 -10.00 7.82
CA VAL A 83 -8.03 -10.40 7.75
C VAL A 83 -7.86 -11.76 7.08
N ARG A 84 -8.67 -12.76 7.46
CA ARG A 84 -8.59 -14.08 6.85
C ARG A 84 -8.95 -14.06 5.37
N SER A 85 -9.99 -13.32 4.98
CA SER A 85 -10.38 -13.17 3.59
C SER A 85 -9.24 -12.56 2.76
N LEU A 86 -8.63 -11.46 3.22
CA LEU A 86 -7.51 -10.84 2.53
C LEU A 86 -6.27 -11.76 2.46
N MET A 87 -5.98 -12.48 3.53
CA MET A 87 -4.86 -13.43 3.53
C MET A 87 -5.12 -14.62 2.59
N GLN A 88 -6.36 -15.06 2.45
CA GLN A 88 -6.77 -16.10 1.51
C GLN A 88 -6.63 -15.60 0.06
N ASP A 89 -7.16 -14.40 -0.27
CA ASP A 89 -7.03 -13.77 -1.60
C ASP A 89 -5.57 -13.67 -2.04
N LEU A 90 -4.67 -13.45 -1.08
CA LEU A 90 -3.24 -13.30 -1.29
C LEU A 90 -2.44 -14.62 -1.14
N GLY A 91 -3.10 -15.75 -0.88
CA GLY A 91 -2.48 -17.06 -0.78
C GLY A 91 -1.54 -17.24 0.43
N ILE A 92 -1.80 -16.54 1.54
CA ILE A 92 -0.98 -16.60 2.77
C ILE A 92 -1.79 -16.91 4.03
N GLU A 93 -2.98 -17.46 3.92
CA GLU A 93 -3.85 -17.77 5.08
C GLU A 93 -3.13 -18.66 6.12
N ALA A 94 -2.34 -19.65 5.67
CA ALA A 94 -1.54 -20.51 6.52
C ALA A 94 -0.48 -19.75 7.36
N SER A 95 -0.25 -18.48 7.08
CA SER A 95 0.70 -17.64 7.81
C SER A 95 0.06 -16.81 8.93
N TYR A 96 -1.25 -16.92 9.16
CA TYR A 96 -1.98 -16.14 10.17
C TYR A 96 -1.33 -16.18 11.55
N SER A 97 -0.93 -17.37 12.01
CA SER A 97 -0.31 -17.58 13.34
C SER A 97 1.22 -17.46 13.35
N LYS A 98 1.85 -17.19 12.19
CA LYS A 98 3.29 -17.08 12.08
C LYS A 98 3.81 -15.70 12.46
N TYR A 99 5.05 -15.67 12.95
CA TYR A 99 5.83 -14.43 13.09
C TYR A 99 6.56 -14.12 11.77
N PRO A 100 6.91 -12.85 11.50
CA PRO A 100 7.64 -12.48 10.27
C PRO A 100 8.92 -13.30 10.03
N ARG A 101 9.65 -13.65 11.08
CA ARG A 101 10.87 -14.49 10.97
C ARG A 101 10.63 -15.91 10.42
N GLN A 102 9.39 -16.38 10.44
CA GLN A 102 8.98 -17.71 9.98
C GLN A 102 8.47 -17.68 8.53
N MET A 103 8.54 -16.54 7.87
CA MET A 103 7.99 -16.32 6.53
C MET A 103 9.11 -16.07 5.50
N SER A 104 8.87 -16.52 4.26
CA SER A 104 9.71 -16.13 3.12
C SER A 104 9.54 -14.65 2.78
N GLY A 105 10.46 -14.07 2.00
CA GLY A 105 10.37 -12.69 1.52
C GLY A 105 9.06 -12.42 0.79
N GLY A 106 8.67 -13.28 -0.14
CA GLY A 106 7.40 -13.16 -0.87
C GLY A 106 6.17 -13.25 0.03
N GLN A 107 6.18 -14.12 1.06
CA GLN A 107 5.09 -14.18 2.05
C GLN A 107 5.00 -12.88 2.88
N LYS A 108 6.13 -12.31 3.28
CA LYS A 108 6.17 -11.01 3.98
C LYS A 108 5.61 -9.90 3.11
N GLN A 109 5.97 -9.89 1.81
CA GLN A 109 5.44 -8.91 0.86
C GLN A 109 3.93 -9.03 0.70
N ARG A 110 3.40 -10.25 0.55
CA ARG A 110 1.96 -10.50 0.50
C ARG A 110 1.24 -10.07 1.80
N ALA A 111 1.86 -10.24 2.96
CA ALA A 111 1.33 -9.75 4.23
C ALA A 111 1.33 -8.21 4.31
N ALA A 112 2.35 -7.54 3.78
CA ALA A 112 2.38 -6.08 3.67
C ALA A 112 1.29 -5.56 2.69
N ILE A 113 1.02 -6.28 1.60
CA ILE A 113 -0.09 -5.99 0.69
C ILE A 113 -1.43 -6.18 1.43
N ALA A 114 -1.66 -7.31 2.12
CA ALA A 114 -2.87 -7.51 2.91
C ALA A 114 -3.12 -6.34 3.86
N ARG A 115 -2.09 -5.92 4.59
CA ARG A 115 -2.16 -4.76 5.50
C ARG A 115 -2.62 -3.49 4.80
N ALA A 116 -2.15 -3.24 3.59
CA ALA A 116 -2.51 -2.05 2.84
C ALA A 116 -3.99 -2.01 2.44
N PHE A 117 -4.62 -3.17 2.21
CA PHE A 117 -6.03 -3.27 1.83
C PHE A 117 -7.01 -3.34 3.01
N ILE A 118 -6.54 -3.53 4.24
CA ILE A 118 -7.38 -3.53 5.46
C ILE A 118 -8.18 -2.22 5.55
N GLY A 119 -9.44 -2.31 5.96
CA GLY A 119 -10.33 -1.16 6.15
C GLY A 119 -10.74 -0.48 4.84
N ASN A 120 -10.65 -1.19 3.72
CA ASN A 120 -11.17 -0.76 2.43
C ASN A 120 -10.72 0.64 1.96
N PRO A 121 -9.41 0.94 1.89
CA PRO A 121 -8.90 2.26 1.50
C PRO A 121 -9.33 2.64 0.09
N GLN A 122 -9.31 3.94 -0.23
CA GLN A 122 -9.60 4.45 -1.57
C GLN A 122 -8.37 4.48 -2.46
N LEU A 123 -7.18 4.69 -1.87
CA LEU A 123 -5.92 4.81 -2.59
C LEU A 123 -4.84 3.97 -1.92
N ILE A 124 -4.17 3.14 -2.72
CA ILE A 124 -2.98 2.40 -2.32
C ILE A 124 -1.73 3.16 -2.78
N LEU A 125 -0.80 3.38 -1.88
CA LEU A 125 0.49 3.98 -2.16
C LEU A 125 1.58 2.91 -1.97
N ALA A 126 2.33 2.62 -3.03
CA ALA A 126 3.37 1.60 -3.03
C ALA A 126 4.74 2.23 -3.36
N ASP A 127 5.68 2.16 -2.42
CA ASP A 127 7.05 2.64 -2.60
C ASP A 127 7.96 1.45 -2.85
N GLU A 128 8.43 1.30 -4.09
CA GLU A 128 9.34 0.25 -4.56
C GLU A 128 8.92 -1.17 -4.09
N PRO A 129 7.66 -1.61 -4.32
CA PRO A 129 7.13 -2.82 -3.69
C PRO A 129 7.78 -4.12 -4.19
N THR A 130 8.61 -4.05 -5.22
CA THR A 130 9.28 -5.20 -5.84
C THR A 130 10.80 -5.17 -5.67
N ALA A 131 11.38 -4.11 -5.11
CA ALA A 131 12.82 -3.88 -5.11
C ALA A 131 13.67 -4.94 -4.34
N SER A 132 13.07 -5.64 -3.39
CA SER A 132 13.74 -6.70 -2.61
C SER A 132 13.53 -8.12 -3.17
N LEU A 133 12.91 -8.24 -4.36
CA LEU A 133 12.54 -9.51 -4.97
C LEU A 133 13.36 -9.75 -6.24
N ASP A 134 13.49 -11.02 -6.62
CA ASP A 134 13.96 -11.36 -7.96
C ASP A 134 12.93 -10.93 -9.03
N PRO A 135 13.34 -10.76 -10.32
CA PRO A 135 12.48 -10.19 -11.35
C PRO A 135 11.14 -10.93 -11.54
N ASP A 136 11.15 -12.26 -11.50
CA ASP A 136 9.94 -13.06 -11.73
C ASP A 136 8.93 -12.85 -10.59
N ARG A 137 9.42 -12.89 -9.35
CA ARG A 137 8.59 -12.61 -8.17
C ARG A 137 8.16 -11.15 -8.09
N GLY A 138 9.00 -10.23 -8.57
CA GLY A 138 8.65 -8.81 -8.70
C GLY A 138 7.42 -8.62 -9.58
N GLN A 139 7.40 -9.26 -10.76
CA GLN A 139 6.25 -9.22 -11.65
C GLN A 139 5.00 -9.85 -11.05
N GLU A 140 5.12 -11.02 -10.38
CA GLU A 140 3.99 -11.65 -9.67
C GLU A 140 3.37 -10.70 -8.62
N ILE A 141 4.19 -10.00 -7.85
CA ILE A 141 3.73 -9.04 -6.83
C ILE A 141 3.07 -7.83 -7.47
N ALA A 142 3.62 -7.29 -8.55
CA ALA A 142 3.01 -6.17 -9.27
C ALA A 142 1.64 -6.55 -9.85
N GLN A 143 1.54 -7.71 -10.49
CA GLN A 143 0.27 -8.26 -10.99
C GLN A 143 -0.75 -8.45 -9.87
N LEU A 144 -0.31 -8.97 -8.72
CA LEU A 144 -1.15 -9.18 -7.56
C LEU A 144 -1.72 -7.85 -7.02
N ILE A 145 -0.88 -6.83 -6.87
CA ILE A 145 -1.33 -5.48 -6.47
C ILE A 145 -2.35 -4.94 -7.48
N CYS A 146 -2.05 -4.99 -8.78
CA CYS A 146 -2.95 -4.51 -9.82
C CYS A 146 -4.30 -5.27 -9.84
N LYS A 147 -4.27 -6.59 -9.66
CA LYS A 147 -5.47 -7.42 -9.55
C LYS A 147 -6.32 -6.99 -8.35
N GLU A 148 -5.73 -6.85 -7.17
CA GLU A 148 -6.45 -6.45 -5.96
C GLU A 148 -7.04 -5.04 -6.09
N VAL A 149 -6.29 -4.10 -6.66
CA VAL A 149 -6.76 -2.73 -6.92
C VAL A 149 -8.00 -2.76 -7.84
N LYS A 150 -7.92 -3.47 -8.96
CA LYS A 150 -9.01 -3.55 -9.94
C LYS A 150 -10.23 -4.30 -9.38
N SER A 151 -10.03 -5.44 -8.75
CA SER A 151 -11.12 -6.26 -8.20
C SER A 151 -11.92 -5.54 -7.10
N LYS A 152 -11.25 -4.68 -6.34
CA LYS A 152 -11.85 -3.90 -5.24
C LYS A 152 -12.26 -2.48 -5.66
N ASN A 153 -12.15 -2.14 -6.95
CA ASN A 153 -12.44 -0.82 -7.52
C ASN A 153 -11.72 0.33 -6.77
N LYS A 154 -10.40 0.17 -6.61
CA LYS A 154 -9.52 1.14 -5.95
C LYS A 154 -8.59 1.80 -6.95
N SER A 155 -7.85 2.83 -6.48
CA SER A 155 -6.74 3.42 -7.22
C SER A 155 -5.42 3.07 -6.53
N ALA A 156 -4.33 3.04 -7.30
CA ALA A 156 -2.99 2.88 -6.74
C ALA A 156 -2.00 3.83 -7.42
N ILE A 157 -1.05 4.33 -6.65
CA ILE A 157 0.16 4.98 -7.14
C ILE A 157 1.34 4.12 -6.70
N MET A 158 2.10 3.65 -7.68
CA MET A 158 3.30 2.84 -7.44
C MET A 158 4.52 3.61 -7.92
N VAL A 159 5.48 3.78 -7.04
CA VAL A 159 6.81 4.31 -7.37
C VAL A 159 7.73 3.13 -7.58
N THR A 160 8.44 3.11 -8.70
CA THR A 160 9.40 2.06 -9.02
C THR A 160 10.46 2.53 -10.02
N HIS A 161 11.59 1.85 -10.04
CA HIS A 161 12.59 1.92 -11.09
C HIS A 161 12.60 0.66 -11.97
N ASP A 162 11.79 -0.35 -11.63
CA ASP A 162 11.67 -1.59 -12.38
C ASP A 162 10.71 -1.42 -13.57
N ARG A 163 11.27 -1.44 -14.78
CA ARG A 163 10.50 -1.32 -16.02
C ARG A 163 9.72 -2.58 -16.37
N SER A 164 10.06 -3.72 -15.81
CA SER A 164 9.40 -4.99 -16.11
C SER A 164 7.94 -5.04 -15.66
N ILE A 165 7.55 -4.18 -14.72
CA ILE A 165 6.19 -4.11 -14.20
C ILE A 165 5.29 -3.11 -14.95
N LEU A 166 5.83 -2.28 -15.82
CA LEU A 166 5.08 -1.25 -16.56
C LEU A 166 3.92 -1.80 -17.40
N PRO A 167 4.00 -3.01 -18.00
CA PRO A 167 2.87 -3.58 -18.74
C PRO A 167 1.61 -3.86 -17.93
N TYR A 168 1.71 -3.87 -16.59
CA TYR A 168 0.58 -4.20 -15.71
C TYR A 168 -0.21 -2.99 -15.21
N VAL A 169 0.31 -1.78 -15.43
CA VAL A 169 -0.30 -0.52 -14.96
C VAL A 169 -1.08 0.18 -16.07
N ASP A 170 -2.04 1.02 -15.69
CA ASP A 170 -2.92 1.69 -16.66
C ASP A 170 -2.35 3.02 -17.18
N THR A 171 -1.46 3.66 -16.41
CA THR A 171 -0.85 4.96 -16.77
C THR A 171 0.54 5.06 -16.16
N ILE A 172 1.47 5.62 -16.93
CA ILE A 172 2.86 5.79 -16.52
C ILE A 172 3.22 7.27 -16.52
N TYR A 173 3.90 7.69 -15.48
CA TYR A 173 4.49 9.01 -15.37
C TYR A 173 5.99 8.91 -15.09
N GLU A 174 6.77 9.71 -15.75
CA GLU A 174 8.18 9.90 -15.44
C GLU A 174 8.36 11.16 -14.58
N LEU A 175 9.09 11.03 -13.48
CA LEU A 175 9.49 12.15 -12.63
C LEU A 175 10.96 12.46 -12.86
N ALA A 176 11.22 13.55 -13.58
CA ALA A 176 12.56 14.04 -13.89
C ALA A 176 12.68 15.53 -13.54
N HIS A 177 13.76 15.90 -12.86
CA HIS A 177 14.04 17.30 -12.47
C HIS A 177 12.85 18.03 -11.81
N GLY A 178 12.09 17.32 -10.96
CA GLY A 178 10.92 17.86 -10.27
C GLY A 178 9.65 18.00 -11.11
N THR A 179 9.68 17.57 -12.37
CA THR A 179 8.54 17.61 -13.29
C THR A 179 8.00 16.21 -13.53
N LEU A 180 6.67 16.07 -13.43
CA LEU A 180 5.96 14.81 -13.69
C LEU A 180 5.37 14.87 -15.11
N THR A 181 5.81 13.97 -15.99
CA THR A 181 5.37 13.91 -17.38
C THR A 181 4.73 12.56 -17.66
N ARG A 182 3.54 12.56 -18.29
CA ARG A 182 2.90 11.31 -18.73
C ARG A 182 3.70 10.72 -19.88
N VAL A 183 3.91 9.42 -19.81
CA VAL A 183 4.60 8.64 -20.87
C VAL A 183 3.57 7.68 -21.47
N ASP A 184 3.47 7.72 -22.80
CA ASP A 184 2.68 6.76 -23.58
C ASP A 184 3.58 5.56 -23.94
N PHE A 185 3.06 4.33 -23.79
CA PHE A 185 3.71 3.06 -24.18
C PHE A 185 3.05 2.48 -25.41
#